data_d0c731b5af98c1010426be5399a2e8f0
#
_entry.id   d0c731b5af98c1010426be5399a2e8f0
#
_cell.length_a   1.000
_cell.length_b   1.000
_cell.length_c   1.000
_cell.angle_alpha   90.00
_cell.angle_beta   90.00
_cell.angle_gamma   90.00
#
_symmetry.space_group_name_H-M   'P 1'
#
loop_
_entity.id
_entity.type
_entity.pdbx_description
1 polymer ?
#
loop_
_entity_poly.entity_id
_entity_poly.type
_entity_poly.pdbx_seq_one_letter_code
_entity_poly.pdbx_strand_id
1 'polypeptide(L)'
;MSATFGRNLRMTIFGESHGKGIGLVLDGLPPGTPIEEEFIKEEMARRAPGKNQMSTQRQEKDAFIIESGVFEGKATGTPLCVLIPNSDQHSKDYSLLKDVMRPGHADYAGKVRYKGFNDYRGGGHFSGRLTAPLVFTGAVAKTVLAQKGIVVGAHVARIGKITDVLFNPLGETAVRLQALRKFTLPVLDDGKASLMEAEIMAAREQMDSVGGIVEVMAAGMPPGIGDPFFDSLESHLSHALFSVPAVKGIEFGAGFALAARKGSEANDPMTFDKGNVRTTRNNNGGITGGITNGMPVLFRVAIKPTPSIGQPQQTVNVTEGKDTILEIKGRHDPCIVPRAVPVIEAVTAWVLLDMLLG
;
A
#
# COMPACT_ATOMS: atom_id res chain seq x y z
N MET A 1 -17.63 -9.70 -9.04
CA MET A 1 -16.44 -8.81 -9.08
C MET A 1 -16.51 -7.98 -7.82
N SER A 2 -15.46 -7.92 -7.04
CA SER A 2 -15.52 -7.19 -5.77
C SER A 2 -14.54 -6.02 -5.80
N ALA A 3 -15.08 -4.80 -5.83
CA ALA A 3 -14.37 -3.58 -5.47
C ALA A 3 -14.62 -3.24 -3.99
N THR A 4 -15.16 -4.19 -3.23
CA THR A 4 -15.53 -4.08 -1.82
C THR A 4 -14.75 -5.10 -1.01
N PHE A 5 -14.16 -4.66 0.09
CA PHE A 5 -13.46 -5.50 1.07
C PHE A 5 -13.67 -4.97 2.49
N GLY A 6 -13.47 -5.82 3.51
CA GLY A 6 -13.70 -5.58 4.92
C GLY A 6 -14.90 -6.35 5.46
N ARG A 7 -14.91 -6.65 6.77
CA ARG A 7 -15.99 -7.35 7.48
C ARG A 7 -16.87 -6.37 8.25
N ASN A 8 -16.27 -5.66 9.17
CA ASN A 8 -16.91 -4.69 10.06
C ASN A 8 -16.78 -3.27 9.53
N LEU A 9 -15.63 -2.95 8.94
CA LEU A 9 -15.32 -1.68 8.29
C LEU A 9 -15.12 -1.91 6.79
N ARG A 10 -16.20 -1.92 6.03
CA ARG A 10 -16.23 -2.22 4.61
C ARG A 10 -15.97 -1.01 3.75
N MET A 11 -15.04 -1.13 2.82
CA MET A 11 -14.76 -0.11 1.82
C MET A 11 -15.10 -0.60 0.42
N THR A 12 -15.82 0.21 -0.34
CA THR A 12 -16.03 0.05 -1.78
C THR A 12 -15.27 1.15 -2.50
N ILE A 13 -14.39 0.78 -3.45
CA ILE A 13 -13.67 1.72 -4.32
C ILE A 13 -14.36 1.81 -5.66
N PHE A 14 -14.46 3.02 -6.24
CA PHE A 14 -15.04 3.25 -7.56
C PHE A 14 -14.22 4.26 -8.37
N GLY A 15 -14.50 4.31 -9.68
CA GLY A 15 -13.91 5.24 -10.64
C GLY A 15 -12.68 4.70 -11.36
N GLU A 16 -12.18 5.48 -12.31
CA GLU A 16 -11.05 5.19 -13.18
C GLU A 16 -10.06 6.36 -13.21
N SER A 17 -8.80 6.05 -13.49
CA SER A 17 -7.69 7.02 -13.50
C SER A 17 -7.94 8.24 -14.40
N HIS A 18 -8.65 8.07 -15.52
CA HIS A 18 -8.97 9.10 -16.50
C HIS A 18 -10.49 9.33 -16.63
N GLY A 19 -11.28 8.84 -15.66
CA GLY A 19 -12.67 9.20 -15.45
C GLY A 19 -12.79 10.59 -14.77
N LYS A 20 -14.00 11.04 -14.45
CA LYS A 20 -14.25 12.31 -13.76
C LYS A 20 -13.59 12.38 -12.38
N GLY A 21 -13.49 11.24 -11.72
CA GLY A 21 -12.90 11.09 -10.40
C GLY A 21 -12.84 9.63 -9.98
N ILE A 22 -12.21 9.41 -8.85
CA ILE A 22 -12.19 8.16 -8.11
C ILE A 22 -12.77 8.42 -6.72
N GLY A 23 -13.17 7.38 -6.02
CA GLY A 23 -13.69 7.59 -4.67
C GLY A 23 -13.89 6.30 -3.91
N LEU A 24 -14.49 6.45 -2.75
CA LEU A 24 -14.81 5.35 -1.86
C LEU A 24 -16.17 5.56 -1.20
N VAL A 25 -16.75 4.44 -0.78
CA VAL A 25 -17.78 4.39 0.26
C VAL A 25 -17.24 3.52 1.38
N LEU A 26 -17.19 4.07 2.59
CA LEU A 26 -16.75 3.38 3.80
C LEU A 26 -17.95 3.19 4.72
N ASP A 27 -18.30 1.95 5.00
CA ASP A 27 -19.44 1.56 5.83
C ASP A 27 -18.95 0.79 7.07
N GLY A 28 -19.61 1.00 8.22
CA GLY A 28 -19.25 0.37 9.49
C GLY A 28 -18.34 1.22 10.40
N LEU A 29 -18.07 2.48 10.02
CA LEU A 29 -17.32 3.37 10.91
C LEU A 29 -18.17 3.75 12.14
N PRO A 30 -17.67 3.54 13.37
CA PRO A 30 -18.46 3.84 14.57
C PRO A 30 -18.90 5.30 14.64
N PRO A 31 -20.16 5.58 15.05
CA PRO A 31 -20.62 6.93 15.26
C PRO A 31 -19.73 7.70 16.25
N GLY A 32 -19.49 8.98 15.97
CA GLY A 32 -18.63 9.82 16.80
C GLY A 32 -17.12 9.68 16.53
N THR A 33 -16.70 8.80 15.61
CA THR A 33 -15.30 8.73 15.16
C THR A 33 -14.86 10.08 14.60
N PRO A 34 -13.78 10.70 15.10
CA PRO A 34 -13.28 11.97 14.58
C PRO A 34 -12.73 11.81 13.18
N ILE A 35 -13.07 12.76 12.30
CA ILE A 35 -12.56 12.85 10.95
C ILE A 35 -11.57 14.01 10.89
N GLU A 36 -10.31 13.69 11.14
CA GLU A 36 -9.20 14.67 11.22
C GLU A 36 -8.72 15.03 9.80
N GLU A 37 -9.43 15.98 9.16
CA GLU A 37 -9.19 16.30 7.74
C GLU A 37 -7.75 16.73 7.46
N GLU A 38 -7.10 17.49 8.35
CA GLU A 38 -5.72 17.91 8.15
C GLU A 38 -4.76 16.71 8.14
N PHE A 39 -4.97 15.77 9.06
CA PHE A 39 -4.19 14.53 9.08
C PHE A 39 -4.43 13.69 7.82
N ILE A 40 -5.67 13.61 7.34
CA ILE A 40 -6.01 12.94 6.09
C ILE A 40 -5.29 13.62 4.91
N LYS A 41 -5.29 14.95 4.84
CA LYS A 41 -4.57 15.73 3.81
C LYS A 41 -3.06 15.47 3.83
N GLU A 42 -2.47 15.37 5.02
CA GLU A 42 -1.04 15.03 5.17
C GLU A 42 -0.74 13.63 4.61
N GLU A 43 -1.54 12.61 4.97
CA GLU A 43 -1.35 11.24 4.48
C GLU A 43 -1.57 11.14 2.96
N MET A 44 -2.62 11.79 2.45
CA MET A 44 -2.88 11.88 1.00
C MET A 44 -1.71 12.55 0.28
N ALA A 45 -1.17 13.62 0.86
CA ALA A 45 -0.02 14.30 0.31
C ALA A 45 1.23 13.41 0.27
N ARG A 46 1.49 12.53 1.24
CA ARG A 46 2.62 11.56 1.20
C ARG A 46 2.55 10.64 -0.03
N ARG A 47 1.35 10.22 -0.42
CA ARG A 47 1.11 9.38 -1.60
C ARG A 47 1.21 10.15 -2.91
N ALA A 48 0.82 11.41 -2.94
CA ALA A 48 0.67 12.21 -4.16
C ALA A 48 1.98 12.29 -4.97
N PRO A 49 1.91 12.27 -6.32
CA PRO A 49 3.08 12.39 -7.19
C PRO A 49 3.61 13.83 -7.28
N GLY A 50 4.77 13.99 -7.94
CA GLY A 50 5.28 15.32 -8.34
C GLY A 50 6.09 16.07 -7.29
N LYS A 51 6.54 15.41 -6.21
CA LYS A 51 7.25 16.05 -5.10
C LYS A 51 8.77 16.16 -5.26
N ASN A 52 9.37 15.30 -6.07
CA ASN A 52 10.82 15.24 -6.25
C ASN A 52 11.20 14.56 -7.58
N GLN A 53 12.50 14.52 -7.87
CA GLN A 53 13.04 13.93 -9.09
C GLN A 53 12.92 12.39 -9.14
N MET A 54 12.66 11.72 -8.02
CA MET A 54 12.48 10.27 -7.94
C MET A 54 11.07 9.81 -8.38
N SER A 55 10.12 10.74 -8.56
CA SER A 55 8.75 10.44 -8.96
C SER A 55 8.38 11.05 -10.30
N THR A 56 7.27 10.60 -10.87
CA THR A 56 6.69 11.20 -12.08
C THR A 56 6.44 12.70 -11.91
N GLN A 57 6.58 13.46 -12.98
CA GLN A 57 6.27 14.90 -13.00
C GLN A 57 4.77 15.22 -13.02
N ARG A 58 3.90 14.20 -12.98
CA ARG A 58 2.44 14.37 -12.87
C ARG A 58 2.12 15.11 -11.57
N GLN A 59 1.24 16.11 -11.64
CA GLN A 59 0.82 16.88 -10.46
C GLN A 59 -0.64 16.58 -10.14
N GLU A 60 -0.88 15.85 -9.08
CA GLU A 60 -2.22 15.63 -8.52
C GLU A 60 -2.20 15.92 -7.02
N LYS A 61 -3.05 16.84 -6.59
CA LYS A 61 -3.12 17.26 -5.19
C LYS A 61 -3.89 16.28 -4.30
N ASP A 62 -4.57 15.29 -4.88
CA ASP A 62 -5.44 14.33 -4.17
C ASP A 62 -6.48 15.02 -3.27
N ALA A 63 -6.93 16.20 -3.67
CA ALA A 63 -8.01 16.89 -2.96
C ALA A 63 -9.27 16.00 -2.95
N PHE A 64 -9.93 15.94 -1.81
CA PHE A 64 -11.12 15.12 -1.63
C PHE A 64 -12.33 15.96 -1.22
N ILE A 65 -13.52 15.43 -1.50
CA ILE A 65 -14.81 15.98 -1.13
C ILE A 65 -15.55 14.90 -0.34
N ILE A 66 -15.98 15.22 0.87
CA ILE A 66 -16.83 14.33 1.68
C ILE A 66 -18.27 14.63 1.32
N GLU A 67 -18.96 13.66 0.72
CA GLU A 67 -20.35 13.82 0.25
C GLU A 67 -21.39 13.42 1.31
N SER A 68 -21.04 12.50 2.21
CA SER A 68 -21.93 12.02 3.28
C SER A 68 -21.15 11.36 4.41
N GLY A 69 -21.85 11.06 5.52
CA GLY A 69 -21.33 10.27 6.63
C GLY A 69 -20.56 11.08 7.68
N VAL A 70 -20.49 12.42 7.56
CA VAL A 70 -19.82 13.30 8.53
C VAL A 70 -20.74 14.45 8.95
N PHE A 71 -20.77 14.73 10.24
CA PHE A 71 -21.44 15.88 10.82
C PHE A 71 -20.57 16.46 11.96
N GLU A 72 -20.34 17.76 11.96
CA GLU A 72 -19.48 18.47 12.92
C GLU A 72 -18.11 17.79 13.16
N GLY A 73 -17.45 17.37 12.06
CA GLY A 73 -16.12 16.74 12.08
C GLY A 73 -16.09 15.32 12.61
N LYS A 74 -17.25 14.66 12.78
CA LYS A 74 -17.35 13.29 13.28
C LYS A 74 -18.17 12.43 12.36
N ALA A 75 -17.82 11.13 12.29
CA ALA A 75 -18.62 10.15 11.55
C ALA A 75 -20.01 10.01 12.19
N THR A 76 -21.04 9.98 11.36
CA THR A 76 -22.44 9.80 11.79
C THR A 76 -22.79 8.33 12.06
N GLY A 77 -21.96 7.38 11.58
CA GLY A 77 -22.26 5.95 11.57
C GLY A 77 -23.04 5.50 10.33
N THR A 78 -23.45 6.44 9.46
CA THR A 78 -23.97 6.12 8.13
C THR A 78 -22.81 6.04 7.12
N PRO A 79 -23.01 5.50 5.91
CA PRO A 79 -21.93 5.38 4.94
C PRO A 79 -21.20 6.70 4.66
N LEU A 80 -19.88 6.70 4.85
CA LEU A 80 -19.00 7.80 4.51
C LEU A 80 -18.65 7.71 3.03
N CYS A 81 -19.14 8.65 2.23
CA CYS A 81 -18.87 8.73 0.80
C CYS A 81 -17.86 9.86 0.51
N VAL A 82 -16.81 9.53 -0.23
CA VAL A 82 -15.73 10.46 -0.58
C VAL A 82 -15.45 10.42 -2.07
N LEU A 83 -15.41 11.60 -2.69
CA LEU A 83 -15.01 11.79 -4.08
C LEU A 83 -13.64 12.47 -4.14
N ILE A 84 -12.76 11.97 -5.01
CA ILE A 84 -11.43 12.53 -5.30
C ILE A 84 -11.40 12.86 -6.80
N PRO A 85 -11.61 14.12 -7.20
CA PRO A 85 -11.62 14.52 -8.61
C PRO A 85 -10.26 14.26 -9.28
N ASN A 86 -10.30 13.92 -10.56
CA ASN A 86 -9.09 13.83 -11.38
C ASN A 86 -8.86 15.17 -12.08
N SER A 87 -7.70 15.78 -11.88
CA SER A 87 -7.39 17.14 -12.39
C SER A 87 -6.34 17.17 -13.51
N ASP A 88 -5.43 16.19 -13.59
CA ASP A 88 -4.34 16.13 -14.58
C ASP A 88 -4.51 14.92 -15.51
N GLN A 89 -5.38 15.05 -16.55
CA GLN A 89 -5.72 14.00 -17.49
C GLN A 89 -5.20 14.33 -18.89
N HIS A 90 -4.19 13.58 -19.36
CA HIS A 90 -3.70 13.65 -20.75
C HIS A 90 -4.10 12.38 -21.53
N SER A 91 -5.38 12.27 -21.89
CA SER A 91 -5.96 11.05 -22.48
C SER A 91 -5.40 10.70 -23.86
N LYS A 92 -4.83 11.65 -24.61
CA LYS A 92 -4.27 11.43 -25.95
C LYS A 92 -3.04 10.51 -25.93
N ASP A 93 -2.29 10.49 -24.84
CA ASP A 93 -1.05 9.72 -24.70
C ASP A 93 -1.29 8.20 -24.64
N TYR A 94 -2.55 7.78 -24.48
CA TYR A 94 -2.92 6.37 -24.28
C TYR A 94 -3.62 5.70 -25.46
N SER A 95 -3.78 6.39 -26.60
CA SER A 95 -4.51 5.84 -27.75
C SER A 95 -3.92 4.52 -28.28
N LEU A 96 -2.59 4.39 -28.29
CA LEU A 96 -1.89 3.18 -28.69
C LEU A 96 -2.20 1.99 -27.76
N LEU A 97 -2.38 2.25 -26.45
CA LEU A 97 -2.61 1.22 -25.44
C LEU A 97 -4.00 0.58 -25.49
N LYS A 98 -4.87 1.05 -26.38
CA LYS A 98 -6.12 0.37 -26.70
C LYS A 98 -5.89 -0.99 -27.35
N ASP A 99 -4.85 -1.08 -28.17
CA ASP A 99 -4.60 -2.24 -29.03
C ASP A 99 -3.25 -2.91 -28.74
N VAL A 100 -2.25 -2.16 -28.27
CA VAL A 100 -0.90 -2.65 -27.94
C VAL A 100 -0.74 -2.78 -26.42
N MET A 101 -0.51 -4.01 -25.94
CA MET A 101 -0.52 -4.33 -24.52
C MET A 101 0.84 -4.06 -23.87
N ARG A 102 0.87 -3.36 -22.74
CA ARG A 102 2.11 -3.17 -21.96
C ARG A 102 2.55 -4.48 -21.30
N PRO A 103 3.78 -4.94 -21.50
CA PRO A 103 4.33 -6.07 -20.78
C PRO A 103 4.27 -5.85 -19.26
N GLY A 104 3.83 -6.86 -18.52
CA GLY A 104 3.73 -6.78 -17.05
C GLY A 104 2.64 -5.86 -16.48
N HIS A 105 1.83 -5.22 -17.32
CA HIS A 105 0.66 -4.44 -16.92
C HIS A 105 -0.64 -5.27 -17.04
N ALA A 106 -1.74 -4.75 -16.49
CA ALA A 106 -3.04 -5.40 -16.54
C ALA A 106 -3.82 -5.18 -17.87
N ASP A 107 -3.23 -4.54 -18.87
CA ASP A 107 -3.92 -4.15 -20.11
C ASP A 107 -4.59 -5.34 -20.79
N TYR A 108 -3.84 -6.42 -21.06
CA TYR A 108 -4.37 -7.63 -21.68
C TYR A 108 -5.39 -8.34 -20.81
N ALA A 109 -5.03 -8.61 -19.55
CA ALA A 109 -5.91 -9.30 -18.60
C ALA A 109 -7.22 -8.53 -18.37
N GLY A 110 -7.14 -7.20 -18.25
CA GLY A 110 -8.29 -6.32 -18.13
C GLY A 110 -9.17 -6.35 -19.38
N LYS A 111 -8.57 -6.25 -20.58
CA LYS A 111 -9.31 -6.32 -21.85
C LYS A 111 -10.09 -7.64 -21.97
N VAL A 112 -9.48 -8.77 -21.65
CA VAL A 112 -10.12 -10.08 -21.66
C VAL A 112 -11.24 -10.16 -20.58
N ARG A 113 -10.94 -9.78 -19.35
CA ARG A 113 -11.86 -9.86 -18.22
C ARG A 113 -13.12 -9.03 -18.43
N TYR A 114 -12.97 -7.82 -18.97
CA TYR A 114 -14.06 -6.87 -19.19
C TYR A 114 -14.55 -6.87 -20.65
N LYS A 115 -14.16 -7.86 -21.46
CA LYS A 115 -14.61 -8.03 -22.86
C LYS A 115 -14.37 -6.78 -23.72
N GLY A 116 -13.28 -6.03 -23.44
CA GLY A 116 -12.93 -4.80 -24.13
C GLY A 116 -13.66 -3.54 -23.69
N PHE A 117 -14.55 -3.59 -22.68
CA PHE A 117 -15.31 -2.46 -22.17
C PHE A 117 -14.62 -1.70 -21.03
N ASN A 118 -13.41 -2.12 -20.62
CA ASN A 118 -12.63 -1.40 -19.62
C ASN A 118 -12.09 -0.08 -20.15
N ASP A 119 -12.01 0.94 -19.31
CA ASP A 119 -11.27 2.16 -19.63
C ASP A 119 -9.78 1.87 -19.62
N TYR A 120 -9.13 1.89 -20.79
CA TYR A 120 -7.69 1.63 -20.94
C TYR A 120 -6.81 2.84 -20.62
N ARG A 121 -7.40 4.06 -20.57
CA ARG A 121 -6.67 5.31 -20.38
C ARG A 121 -6.03 5.35 -18.99
N GLY A 122 -4.71 5.58 -18.94
CA GLY A 122 -3.95 5.64 -17.69
C GLY A 122 -4.03 4.37 -16.82
N GLY A 123 -4.42 3.23 -17.43
CA GLY A 123 -4.63 1.97 -16.72
C GLY A 123 -6.02 1.83 -16.07
N GLY A 124 -6.91 2.82 -16.23
CA GLY A 124 -8.29 2.76 -15.75
C GLY A 124 -8.42 2.42 -14.27
N HIS A 125 -9.18 1.39 -13.97
CA HIS A 125 -9.36 0.86 -12.61
C HIS A 125 -8.14 0.09 -12.07
N PHE A 126 -7.15 -0.25 -12.91
CA PHE A 126 -5.88 -0.90 -12.51
C PHE A 126 -4.77 0.09 -12.16
N SER A 127 -5.05 1.38 -12.27
CA SER A 127 -4.07 2.44 -12.03
C SER A 127 -3.68 2.55 -10.56
N GLY A 128 -2.41 2.88 -10.29
CA GLY A 128 -1.96 3.28 -8.94
C GLY A 128 -2.71 4.51 -8.38
N ARG A 129 -3.44 5.25 -9.21
CA ARG A 129 -4.34 6.34 -8.78
C ARG A 129 -5.40 5.85 -7.79
N LEU A 130 -5.89 4.62 -7.96
CA LEU A 130 -6.91 3.98 -7.10
C LEU A 130 -6.40 3.69 -5.69
N THR A 131 -5.14 3.94 -5.38
CA THR A 131 -4.61 3.87 -4.01
C THR A 131 -4.95 5.09 -3.16
N ALA A 132 -5.40 6.22 -3.75
CA ALA A 132 -5.80 7.40 -2.98
C ALA A 132 -6.99 7.14 -2.03
N PRO A 133 -8.08 6.46 -2.44
CA PRO A 133 -9.13 5.98 -1.53
C PRO A 133 -8.61 5.12 -0.37
N LEU A 134 -7.63 4.24 -0.63
CA LEU A 134 -7.01 3.42 0.42
C LEU A 134 -6.32 4.28 1.47
N VAL A 135 -5.58 5.30 1.03
CA VAL A 135 -4.86 6.21 1.95
C VAL A 135 -5.83 7.05 2.77
N PHE A 136 -6.91 7.54 2.17
CA PHE A 136 -7.98 8.23 2.91
C PHE A 136 -8.52 7.35 4.05
N THR A 137 -8.95 6.12 3.72
CA THR A 137 -9.49 5.17 4.71
C THR A 137 -8.46 4.83 5.78
N GLY A 138 -7.21 4.60 5.39
CA GLY A 138 -6.13 4.30 6.31
C GLY A 138 -5.78 5.46 7.24
N ALA A 139 -5.91 6.72 6.79
CA ALA A 139 -5.72 7.88 7.65
C ALA A 139 -6.79 7.93 8.75
N VAL A 140 -8.07 7.74 8.40
CA VAL A 140 -9.15 7.61 9.37
C VAL A 140 -8.88 6.45 10.35
N ALA A 141 -8.47 5.29 9.84
CA ALA A 141 -8.15 4.14 10.67
C ALA A 141 -6.98 4.41 11.64
N LYS A 142 -5.90 5.06 11.18
CA LYS A 142 -4.76 5.45 12.01
C LYS A 142 -5.17 6.34 13.19
N THR A 143 -6.10 7.29 12.97
CA THR A 143 -6.63 8.15 14.05
C THR A 143 -7.31 7.31 15.13
N VAL A 144 -8.16 6.36 14.76
CA VAL A 144 -8.86 5.47 15.72
C VAL A 144 -7.88 4.53 16.42
N LEU A 145 -6.93 3.94 15.69
CA LEU A 145 -5.91 3.06 16.25
C LEU A 145 -5.02 3.78 17.27
N ALA A 146 -4.63 5.04 16.98
CA ALA A 146 -3.82 5.85 17.88
C ALA A 146 -4.51 6.09 19.24
N GLN A 147 -5.84 6.26 19.27
CA GLN A 147 -6.63 6.37 20.51
C GLN A 147 -6.58 5.07 21.34
N LYS A 148 -6.32 3.93 20.70
CA LYS A 148 -6.15 2.62 21.36
C LYS A 148 -4.67 2.31 21.67
N GLY A 149 -3.75 3.26 21.45
CA GLY A 149 -2.30 3.06 21.66
C GLY A 149 -1.62 2.23 20.58
N ILE A 150 -2.28 2.02 19.43
CA ILE A 150 -1.74 1.25 18.31
C ILE A 150 -1.18 2.22 17.27
N VAL A 151 0.08 2.02 16.87
CA VAL A 151 0.77 2.84 15.88
C VAL A 151 1.27 1.97 14.74
N VAL A 152 0.92 2.33 13.51
CA VAL A 152 1.42 1.71 12.29
C VAL A 152 2.46 2.63 11.66
N GLY A 153 3.63 2.09 11.35
CA GLY A 153 4.67 2.78 10.62
C GLY A 153 5.36 1.85 9.63
N ALA A 154 5.93 2.43 8.59
CA ALA A 154 6.65 1.68 7.57
C ALA A 154 7.86 2.46 7.07
N HIS A 155 8.82 1.72 6.52
CA HIS A 155 9.99 2.28 5.85
C HIS A 155 10.33 1.49 4.59
N VAL A 156 11.22 2.08 3.79
CA VAL A 156 11.77 1.42 2.60
C VAL A 156 12.92 0.52 3.05
N ALA A 157 12.67 -0.77 3.15
CA ALA A 157 13.69 -1.76 3.52
C ALA A 157 14.65 -2.08 2.37
N ARG A 158 14.25 -1.85 1.10
CA ARG A 158 15.10 -2.12 -0.05
C ARG A 158 14.66 -1.35 -1.30
N ILE A 159 15.61 -0.85 -2.06
CA ILE A 159 15.43 -0.41 -3.46
C ILE A 159 16.47 -1.14 -4.32
N GLY A 160 16.03 -1.84 -5.36
CA GLY A 160 16.92 -2.60 -6.22
C GLY A 160 17.83 -3.53 -5.43
N LYS A 161 19.14 -3.25 -5.43
CA LYS A 161 20.16 -4.02 -4.69
C LYS A 161 20.51 -3.39 -3.33
N ILE A 162 20.08 -2.18 -3.04
CA ILE A 162 20.41 -1.44 -1.83
C ILE A 162 19.41 -1.79 -0.73
N THR A 163 19.91 -2.32 0.37
CA THR A 163 19.11 -2.74 1.53
C THR A 163 19.40 -1.83 2.71
N ASP A 164 18.35 -1.39 3.40
CA ASP A 164 18.40 -0.68 4.67
C ASP A 164 18.49 -1.67 5.85
N VAL A 165 18.74 -1.16 7.06
CA VAL A 165 18.53 -1.94 8.29
C VAL A 165 17.03 -2.19 8.48
N LEU A 166 16.68 -3.29 9.16
CA LEU A 166 15.29 -3.63 9.46
C LEU A 166 14.89 -3.11 10.84
N PHE A 167 13.58 -3.00 11.08
CA PHE A 167 13.04 -2.71 12.41
C PHE A 167 13.55 -3.72 13.45
N ASN A 168 13.72 -3.24 14.70
CA ASN A 168 13.90 -4.17 15.82
C ASN A 168 12.64 -5.04 15.94
N PRO A 169 12.73 -6.35 15.76
CA PRO A 169 11.54 -7.21 15.76
C PRO A 169 10.80 -7.22 17.10
N LEU A 170 11.47 -6.88 18.21
CA LEU A 170 10.83 -6.77 19.52
C LEU A 170 10.04 -5.47 19.72
N GLY A 171 10.16 -4.51 18.81
CA GLY A 171 9.39 -3.29 18.77
C GLY A 171 10.22 -2.03 18.55
N GLU A 172 9.56 -1.05 17.97
CA GLU A 172 10.03 0.34 17.84
C GLU A 172 9.14 1.26 18.68
N THR A 173 9.67 2.42 19.04
CA THR A 173 8.85 3.41 19.74
C THR A 173 7.83 4.06 18.81
N ALA A 174 6.66 4.41 19.33
CA ALA A 174 5.65 5.15 18.58
C ALA A 174 6.20 6.43 17.95
N VAL A 175 7.08 7.14 18.67
CA VAL A 175 7.74 8.36 18.18
C VAL A 175 8.58 8.07 16.94
N ARG A 176 9.37 6.97 16.95
CA ARG A 176 10.21 6.59 15.79
C ARG A 176 9.35 6.21 14.59
N LEU A 177 8.31 5.39 14.78
CA LEU A 177 7.39 5.00 13.71
C LEU A 177 6.69 6.22 13.09
N GLN A 178 6.25 7.18 13.92
CA GLN A 178 5.62 8.41 13.44
C GLN A 178 6.59 9.35 12.75
N ALA A 179 7.86 9.41 13.18
CA ALA A 179 8.88 10.26 12.58
C ALA A 179 9.18 9.89 11.12
N LEU A 180 9.09 8.61 10.76
CA LEU A 180 9.30 8.12 9.38
C LEU A 180 8.36 8.77 8.37
N ARG A 181 7.17 9.19 8.80
CA ARG A 181 6.18 9.85 7.94
C ARG A 181 6.65 11.20 7.37
N LYS A 182 7.65 11.83 7.99
CA LYS A 182 8.17 13.14 7.59
C LYS A 182 9.13 13.07 6.39
N PHE A 183 9.63 11.88 6.07
CA PHE A 183 10.60 11.68 5.01
C PHE A 183 9.94 11.24 3.70
N THR A 184 10.42 11.78 2.59
CA THR A 184 9.98 11.36 1.26
C THR A 184 10.47 9.95 0.91
N LEU A 185 11.68 9.61 1.35
CA LEU A 185 12.27 8.28 1.30
C LEU A 185 12.57 7.86 2.75
N PRO A 186 11.56 7.27 3.45
CA PRO A 186 11.75 6.85 4.82
C PRO A 186 12.66 5.63 4.90
N VAL A 187 13.82 5.78 5.52
CA VAL A 187 14.80 4.74 5.83
C VAL A 187 15.17 4.81 7.31
N LEU A 188 15.76 3.77 7.85
CA LEU A 188 16.21 3.72 9.24
C LEU A 188 17.69 4.15 9.39
N ASP A 189 18.49 3.96 8.34
CA ASP A 189 19.87 4.40 8.21
C ASP A 189 19.95 5.52 7.16
N ASP A 190 20.15 6.75 7.59
CA ASP A 190 20.22 7.92 6.71
C ASP A 190 21.30 7.78 5.61
N GLY A 191 22.38 7.01 5.87
CA GLY A 191 23.40 6.71 4.88
C GLY A 191 22.88 5.86 3.70
N LYS A 192 21.76 5.16 3.87
CA LYS A 192 21.13 4.36 2.79
C LYS A 192 20.24 5.20 1.87
N ALA A 193 19.71 6.34 2.36
CA ALA A 193 18.85 7.19 1.54
C ALA A 193 19.53 7.62 0.24
N SER A 194 20.73 8.20 0.33
CA SER A 194 21.48 8.67 -0.84
C SER A 194 21.85 7.53 -1.82
N LEU A 195 22.14 6.33 -1.30
CA LEU A 195 22.44 5.17 -2.14
C LEU A 195 21.18 4.67 -2.87
N MET A 196 20.03 4.65 -2.21
CA MET A 196 18.75 4.29 -2.81
C MET A 196 18.29 5.33 -3.84
N GLU A 197 18.49 6.61 -3.56
CA GLU A 197 18.25 7.69 -4.52
C GLU A 197 19.12 7.53 -5.77
N ALA A 198 20.40 7.22 -5.61
CA ALA A 198 21.30 6.97 -6.74
C ALA A 198 20.85 5.76 -7.59
N GLU A 199 20.39 4.67 -6.96
CA GLU A 199 19.85 3.49 -7.66
C GLU A 199 18.59 3.84 -8.47
N ILE A 200 17.69 4.66 -7.92
CA ILE A 200 16.49 5.16 -8.62
C ILE A 200 16.88 6.04 -9.80
N MET A 201 17.83 6.94 -9.62
CA MET A 201 18.28 7.86 -10.67
C MET A 201 18.99 7.11 -11.79
N ALA A 202 19.79 6.10 -11.46
CA ALA A 202 20.43 5.23 -12.48
C ALA A 202 19.39 4.49 -13.33
N ALA A 203 18.31 3.96 -12.72
CA ALA A 203 17.22 3.37 -13.47
C ALA A 203 16.52 4.39 -14.39
N ARG A 204 16.29 5.61 -13.90
CA ARG A 204 15.70 6.69 -14.69
C ARG A 204 16.55 7.06 -15.91
N GLU A 205 17.86 7.20 -15.73
CA GLU A 205 18.79 7.51 -16.83
C GLU A 205 18.80 6.43 -17.92
N GLN A 206 18.56 5.18 -17.53
CA GLN A 206 18.43 4.05 -18.43
C GLN A 206 17.02 3.93 -19.03
N MET A 207 16.11 4.88 -18.79
CA MET A 207 14.69 4.81 -19.19
C MET A 207 13.98 3.55 -18.67
N ASP A 208 14.41 3.06 -17.52
CA ASP A 208 13.93 1.84 -16.86
C ASP A 208 13.30 2.16 -15.49
N SER A 209 12.95 1.13 -14.74
CA SER A 209 12.38 1.24 -13.41
C SER A 209 12.97 0.20 -12.46
N VAL A 210 12.91 0.50 -11.16
CA VAL A 210 13.39 -0.38 -10.09
C VAL A 210 12.29 -0.58 -9.05
N GLY A 211 12.19 -1.81 -8.53
CA GLY A 211 11.30 -2.17 -7.43
C GLY A 211 12.00 -2.13 -6.08
N GLY A 212 11.33 -2.65 -5.06
CA GLY A 212 11.91 -2.74 -3.73
C GLY A 212 11.00 -3.42 -2.72
N ILE A 213 11.32 -3.22 -1.45
CA ILE A 213 10.61 -3.83 -0.32
C ILE A 213 10.23 -2.73 0.68
N VAL A 214 9.00 -2.75 1.14
CA VAL A 214 8.51 -1.96 2.27
C VAL A 214 8.40 -2.87 3.47
N GLU A 215 9.01 -2.50 4.61
CA GLU A 215 8.80 -3.17 5.89
C GLU A 215 7.79 -2.35 6.72
N VAL A 216 6.88 -3.06 7.38
CA VAL A 216 5.78 -2.48 8.16
C VAL A 216 5.80 -3.04 9.56
N MET A 217 5.58 -2.15 10.54
CA MET A 217 5.34 -2.53 11.92
C MET A 217 4.05 -1.89 12.44
N ALA A 218 3.21 -2.71 13.07
CA ALA A 218 2.12 -2.22 13.93
C ALA A 218 2.48 -2.56 15.38
N ALA A 219 2.81 -1.51 16.14
CA ALA A 219 3.12 -1.61 17.56
C ALA A 219 1.86 -1.38 18.42
N GLY A 220 1.78 -2.02 19.58
CA GLY A 220 0.67 -1.84 20.52
C GLY A 220 -0.55 -2.73 20.25
N MET A 221 -0.46 -3.70 19.34
CA MET A 221 -1.56 -4.64 19.10
C MET A 221 -1.81 -5.50 20.34
N PRO A 222 -3.08 -5.60 20.81
CA PRO A 222 -3.44 -6.53 21.88
C PRO A 222 -3.31 -7.98 21.37
N PRO A 223 -3.07 -8.97 22.25
CA PRO A 223 -3.20 -10.37 21.88
C PRO A 223 -4.68 -10.71 21.62
N GLY A 224 -4.91 -11.73 20.77
CA GLY A 224 -6.25 -12.28 20.58
C GLY A 224 -7.02 -11.74 19.36
N ILE A 225 -6.39 -10.96 18.48
CA ILE A 225 -7.04 -10.44 17.26
C ILE A 225 -6.71 -11.35 16.07
N GLY A 226 -7.73 -11.85 15.40
CA GLY A 226 -7.67 -12.79 14.30
C GLY A 226 -8.41 -14.09 14.59
N ASP A 227 -8.76 -14.82 13.53
CA ASP A 227 -9.48 -16.10 13.61
C ASP A 227 -8.80 -17.17 12.76
N PRO A 228 -8.58 -18.40 13.27
CA PRO A 228 -8.20 -19.52 12.46
C PRO A 228 -9.45 -20.02 11.68
N PHE A 229 -9.35 -20.58 10.52
CA PHE A 229 -8.19 -20.80 9.64
C PHE A 229 -8.10 -19.72 8.57
N PHE A 230 -9.24 -19.39 7.90
CA PHE A 230 -9.28 -18.56 6.70
C PHE A 230 -9.28 -17.07 6.99
N ASP A 231 -9.75 -16.70 8.18
CA ASP A 231 -9.86 -15.32 8.65
C ASP A 231 -8.68 -14.93 9.56
N SER A 232 -7.51 -15.58 9.36
CA SER A 232 -6.29 -15.21 10.06
C SER A 232 -5.88 -13.77 9.73
N LEU A 233 -5.19 -13.11 10.67
CA LEU A 233 -4.70 -11.75 10.45
C LEU A 233 -3.79 -11.68 9.21
N GLU A 234 -2.93 -12.71 9.00
CA GLU A 234 -2.10 -12.78 7.81
C GLU A 234 -2.95 -12.89 6.53
N SER A 235 -4.04 -13.66 6.56
CA SER A 235 -4.95 -13.80 5.41
C SER A 235 -5.61 -12.48 5.04
N HIS A 236 -6.14 -11.75 6.03
CA HIS A 236 -6.79 -10.46 5.81
C HIS A 236 -5.80 -9.40 5.33
N LEU A 237 -4.62 -9.29 5.98
CA LEU A 237 -3.56 -8.38 5.54
C LEU A 237 -3.11 -8.71 4.12
N SER A 238 -2.85 -9.98 3.82
CA SER A 238 -2.40 -10.41 2.50
C SER A 238 -3.45 -10.12 1.43
N HIS A 239 -4.73 -10.46 1.69
CA HIS A 239 -5.82 -10.19 0.75
C HIS A 239 -5.89 -8.71 0.38
N ALA A 240 -5.90 -7.82 1.38
CA ALA A 240 -5.98 -6.38 1.16
C ALA A 240 -4.70 -5.83 0.48
N LEU A 241 -3.52 -6.26 0.92
CA LEU A 241 -2.24 -5.77 0.40
C LEU A 241 -1.97 -6.22 -1.05
N PHE A 242 -2.39 -7.44 -1.44
CA PHE A 242 -2.30 -7.88 -2.84
C PHE A 242 -3.26 -7.12 -3.77
N SER A 243 -4.24 -6.38 -3.26
CA SER A 243 -5.06 -5.47 -4.06
C SER A 243 -4.29 -4.21 -4.49
N VAL A 244 -3.22 -3.86 -3.77
CA VAL A 244 -2.37 -2.70 -4.10
C VAL A 244 -1.57 -3.01 -5.37
N PRO A 245 -1.67 -2.16 -6.42
CA PRO A 245 -0.93 -2.38 -7.65
C PRO A 245 0.58 -2.54 -7.40
N ALA A 246 1.19 -3.48 -8.14
CA ALA A 246 2.60 -3.85 -8.08
C ALA A 246 3.05 -4.67 -6.86
N VAL A 247 2.22 -4.94 -5.87
CA VAL A 247 2.54 -5.90 -4.81
C VAL A 247 2.65 -7.31 -5.41
N LYS A 248 3.74 -8.03 -5.07
CA LYS A 248 4.08 -9.35 -5.61
C LYS A 248 4.48 -10.38 -4.57
N GLY A 249 4.72 -9.96 -3.34
CA GLY A 249 5.08 -10.85 -2.26
C GLY A 249 4.83 -10.22 -0.91
N ILE A 250 4.52 -11.03 0.07
CA ILE A 250 4.35 -10.65 1.47
C ILE A 250 4.98 -11.74 2.32
N GLU A 251 5.72 -11.36 3.35
CA GLU A 251 6.25 -12.29 4.35
C GLU A 251 6.13 -11.71 5.75
N PHE A 252 5.72 -12.52 6.71
CA PHE A 252 5.53 -12.14 8.11
C PHE A 252 6.72 -12.56 8.96
N GLY A 253 7.18 -11.69 9.87
CA GLY A 253 8.31 -11.93 10.73
C GLY A 253 9.58 -12.27 9.96
N ALA A 254 10.18 -13.41 10.26
CA ALA A 254 11.35 -13.90 9.55
C ALA A 254 11.02 -14.51 8.17
N GLY A 255 9.72 -14.70 7.85
CA GLY A 255 9.22 -15.06 6.54
C GLY A 255 9.87 -16.32 5.96
N PHE A 256 10.32 -16.26 4.71
CA PHE A 256 10.96 -17.39 4.02
C PHE A 256 12.25 -17.89 4.69
N ALA A 257 12.93 -17.04 5.47
CA ALA A 257 14.12 -17.47 6.20
C ALA A 257 13.85 -18.53 7.27
N LEU A 258 12.59 -18.66 7.74
CA LEU A 258 12.19 -19.71 8.68
C LEU A 258 12.37 -21.13 8.09
N ALA A 259 12.17 -21.28 6.78
CA ALA A 259 12.28 -22.59 6.12
C ALA A 259 13.68 -23.22 6.21
N ALA A 260 14.71 -22.41 6.44
CA ALA A 260 16.10 -22.86 6.61
C ALA A 260 16.50 -23.08 8.07
N ARG A 261 15.60 -22.80 9.04
CA ARG A 261 15.90 -22.88 10.48
C ARG A 261 15.37 -24.17 11.12
N LYS A 262 16.02 -24.59 12.18
CA LYS A 262 15.48 -25.63 13.08
C LYS A 262 14.41 -25.02 13.98
N GLY A 263 13.48 -25.84 14.48
CA GLY A 263 12.41 -25.39 15.37
C GLY A 263 12.92 -24.62 16.60
N SER A 264 14.03 -25.08 17.20
CA SER A 264 14.68 -24.40 18.35
C SER A 264 15.24 -23.01 18.02
N GLU A 265 15.55 -22.74 16.75
CA GLU A 265 16.02 -21.45 16.25
C GLU A 265 14.87 -20.57 15.79
N ALA A 266 13.80 -21.16 15.28
CA ALA A 266 12.62 -20.50 14.73
C ALA A 266 11.63 -20.07 15.82
N ASN A 267 11.47 -20.85 16.89
CA ASN A 267 10.52 -20.59 17.96
C ASN A 267 10.79 -19.26 18.66
N ASP A 268 9.72 -18.61 19.11
CA ASP A 268 9.74 -17.36 19.88
C ASP A 268 9.52 -17.71 21.38
N PRO A 269 10.59 -17.81 22.20
CA PRO A 269 10.44 -18.18 23.62
C PRO A 269 9.65 -17.11 24.38
N MET A 270 8.75 -17.55 25.25
CA MET A 270 7.85 -16.68 26.02
C MET A 270 8.46 -16.29 27.36
N THR A 271 8.13 -15.12 27.85
CA THR A 271 8.47 -14.58 29.17
C THR A 271 7.35 -13.70 29.72
N PHE A 272 7.34 -13.50 31.03
CA PHE A 272 6.49 -12.49 31.65
C PHE A 272 7.24 -11.15 31.75
N ASP A 273 6.65 -10.08 31.23
CA ASP A 273 7.13 -8.72 31.40
C ASP A 273 5.99 -7.86 31.97
N LYS A 274 6.16 -7.39 33.20
CA LYS A 274 5.17 -6.53 33.92
C LYS A 274 3.75 -7.08 33.88
N GLY A 275 3.61 -8.40 34.05
CA GLY A 275 2.30 -9.07 34.07
C GLY A 275 1.72 -9.46 32.72
N ASN A 276 2.41 -9.14 31.63
CA ASN A 276 2.02 -9.51 30.27
C ASN A 276 2.93 -10.61 29.74
N VAL A 277 2.37 -11.51 28.92
CA VAL A 277 3.17 -12.48 28.17
C VAL A 277 3.78 -11.75 26.97
N ARG A 278 5.08 -11.92 26.79
CA ARG A 278 5.83 -11.43 25.62
C ARG A 278 6.75 -12.52 25.13
N THR A 279 7.31 -12.33 23.94
CA THR A 279 8.36 -13.24 23.44
C THR A 279 9.72 -12.52 23.41
N THR A 280 10.81 -13.30 23.55
CA THR A 280 12.18 -12.77 23.50
C THR A 280 12.73 -12.69 22.08
N ARG A 281 11.97 -13.18 21.11
CA ARG A 281 12.15 -13.06 19.66
C ARG A 281 10.80 -12.76 19.04
N ASN A 282 10.76 -12.41 17.76
CA ASN A 282 9.51 -12.18 17.02
C ASN A 282 9.64 -12.72 15.59
N ASN A 283 10.10 -13.97 15.47
CA ASN A 283 10.25 -14.63 14.18
C ASN A 283 8.91 -14.86 13.48
N ASN A 284 7.82 -15.01 14.25
CA ASN A 284 6.46 -15.15 13.74
C ASN A 284 5.80 -13.79 13.38
N GLY A 285 6.48 -12.67 13.59
CA GLY A 285 5.96 -11.35 13.25
C GLY A 285 4.72 -10.92 14.04
N GLY A 286 4.61 -11.33 15.31
CA GLY A 286 3.50 -10.95 16.21
C GLY A 286 2.22 -11.76 16.01
N ILE A 287 2.24 -12.79 15.16
CA ILE A 287 1.04 -13.58 14.81
C ILE A 287 1.39 -15.08 14.96
N THR A 288 0.58 -15.79 15.73
CA THR A 288 0.70 -17.24 15.92
C THR A 288 -0.68 -17.89 15.79
N GLY A 289 -0.80 -18.91 14.94
CA GLY A 289 -2.09 -19.55 14.68
C GLY A 289 -3.13 -18.61 14.04
N GLY A 290 -2.69 -17.58 13.33
CA GLY A 290 -3.57 -16.59 12.71
C GLY A 290 -4.02 -15.44 13.64
N ILE A 291 -3.53 -15.41 14.87
CA ILE A 291 -3.99 -14.55 15.95
C ILE A 291 -2.81 -13.74 16.50
N THR A 292 -3.04 -12.45 16.82
CA THR A 292 -2.00 -11.62 17.45
C THR A 292 -1.62 -12.17 18.82
N ASN A 293 -0.32 -12.10 19.14
CA ASN A 293 0.23 -12.60 20.41
C ASN A 293 0.71 -11.51 21.37
N GLY A 294 0.40 -10.23 21.06
CA GLY A 294 0.82 -9.08 21.88
C GLY A 294 2.19 -8.51 21.53
N MET A 295 2.93 -9.16 20.61
CA MET A 295 4.15 -8.61 20.03
C MET A 295 3.79 -7.68 18.86
N PRO A 296 4.72 -6.81 18.40
CA PRO A 296 4.48 -6.03 17.19
C PRO A 296 4.15 -6.90 15.99
N VAL A 297 3.12 -6.54 15.25
CA VAL A 297 2.85 -7.16 13.95
C VAL A 297 3.88 -6.60 12.97
N LEU A 298 4.73 -7.49 12.43
CA LEU A 298 5.87 -7.16 11.59
C LEU A 298 5.83 -7.99 10.31
N PHE A 299 5.90 -7.32 9.16
CA PHE A 299 5.91 -7.99 7.85
C PHE A 299 6.57 -7.13 6.78
N ARG A 300 6.89 -7.73 5.64
CA ARG A 300 7.49 -7.07 4.47
C ARG A 300 6.68 -7.32 3.22
N VAL A 301 6.65 -6.31 2.35
CA VAL A 301 5.90 -6.31 1.10
C VAL A 301 6.83 -6.05 -0.07
N ALA A 302 6.90 -6.98 -1.01
CA ALA A 302 7.68 -6.85 -2.23
C ALA A 302 6.87 -6.12 -3.30
N ILE A 303 7.45 -5.07 -3.88
CA ILE A 303 6.87 -4.22 -4.91
C ILE A 303 7.71 -4.35 -6.17
N LYS A 304 7.10 -4.84 -7.26
CA LYS A 304 7.79 -4.97 -8.54
C LYS A 304 8.08 -3.61 -9.18
N PRO A 305 9.07 -3.54 -10.08
CA PRO A 305 9.28 -2.37 -10.93
C PRO A 305 8.02 -1.96 -11.69
N THR A 306 7.91 -0.68 -12.01
CA THR A 306 6.83 -0.14 -12.83
C THR A 306 6.92 -0.72 -14.25
N PRO A 307 5.85 -1.29 -14.82
CA PRO A 307 5.92 -1.91 -16.15
C PRO A 307 5.95 -0.90 -17.29
N SER A 308 5.55 0.34 -17.04
CA SER A 308 5.62 1.43 -18.03
C SER A 308 7.03 2.03 -18.00
N ILE A 309 7.88 1.63 -18.94
CA ILE A 309 9.26 2.11 -19.08
C ILE A 309 9.48 2.69 -20.48
N GLY A 310 10.51 3.52 -20.64
CA GLY A 310 10.84 4.15 -21.92
C GLY A 310 11.65 3.26 -22.87
N GLN A 311 12.15 2.12 -22.38
CA GLN A 311 12.86 1.16 -23.24
C GLN A 311 11.91 0.44 -24.18
N PRO A 312 12.33 0.11 -25.44
CA PRO A 312 11.55 -0.72 -26.35
C PRO A 312 11.30 -2.11 -25.75
N GLN A 313 10.04 -2.56 -25.79
CA GLN A 313 9.63 -3.84 -25.22
C GLN A 313 8.88 -4.67 -26.27
N GLN A 314 9.19 -5.96 -26.37
CA GLN A 314 8.42 -6.90 -27.17
C GLN A 314 7.03 -7.08 -26.58
N THR A 315 5.99 -7.02 -27.39
CA THR A 315 4.61 -7.16 -27.01
C THR A 315 3.73 -7.59 -28.19
N VAL A 316 2.42 -7.48 -28.05
CA VAL A 316 1.44 -7.84 -29.07
C VAL A 316 0.47 -6.69 -29.34
N ASN A 317 0.09 -6.54 -30.60
CA ASN A 317 -1.09 -5.81 -31.01
C ASN A 317 -2.26 -6.81 -31.08
N VAL A 318 -3.17 -6.74 -30.12
CA VAL A 318 -4.27 -7.72 -29.99
C VAL A 318 -5.38 -7.54 -31.02
N THR A 319 -5.49 -6.36 -31.63
CA THR A 319 -6.46 -6.09 -32.70
C THR A 319 -5.97 -6.63 -34.05
N GLU A 320 -4.67 -6.50 -34.31
CA GLU A 320 -4.05 -7.00 -35.55
C GLU A 320 -3.60 -8.45 -35.45
N GLY A 321 -3.58 -9.03 -34.23
CA GLY A 321 -3.17 -10.42 -33.99
C GLY A 321 -1.70 -10.70 -34.31
N LYS A 322 -0.80 -9.73 -34.06
CA LYS A 322 0.62 -9.84 -34.36
C LYS A 322 1.54 -9.33 -33.26
N ASP A 323 2.76 -9.83 -33.25
CA ASP A 323 3.82 -9.32 -32.39
C ASP A 323 4.24 -7.91 -32.85
N THR A 324 4.63 -7.09 -31.89
CA THR A 324 5.09 -5.71 -32.14
C THR A 324 6.07 -5.27 -31.07
N ILE A 325 6.66 -4.10 -31.24
CA ILE A 325 7.50 -3.44 -30.25
C ILE A 325 6.73 -2.23 -29.73
N LEU A 326 6.68 -2.11 -28.40
CA LEU A 326 6.11 -0.97 -27.70
C LEU A 326 7.23 -0.12 -27.11
N GLU A 327 7.25 1.14 -27.48
CA GLU A 327 8.06 2.17 -26.85
C GLU A 327 7.12 3.21 -26.26
N ILE A 328 7.10 3.32 -24.92
CA ILE A 328 6.17 4.22 -24.23
C ILE A 328 6.85 5.57 -24.07
N LYS A 329 6.32 6.59 -24.76
CA LYS A 329 6.72 7.98 -24.57
C LYS A 329 5.90 8.59 -23.45
N GLY A 330 6.55 9.14 -22.42
CA GLY A 330 5.81 9.79 -21.35
C GLY A 330 6.56 9.90 -20.03
N ARG A 331 5.83 10.37 -19.01
CA ARG A 331 6.35 10.62 -17.66
C ARG A 331 6.15 9.35 -16.81
N HIS A 332 7.20 8.55 -16.67
CA HIS A 332 7.16 7.30 -15.90
C HIS A 332 7.77 7.49 -14.51
N ASP A 333 7.24 6.75 -13.52
CA ASP A 333 7.87 6.64 -12.20
C ASP A 333 9.06 5.67 -12.31
N PRO A 334 10.30 6.09 -12.11
CA PRO A 334 11.44 5.18 -12.09
C PRO A 334 11.41 4.24 -10.89
N CYS A 335 10.73 4.65 -9.81
CA CYS A 335 10.47 3.81 -8.64
C CYS A 335 9.22 4.28 -7.91
N ILE A 336 8.26 3.37 -7.70
CA ILE A 336 7.02 3.67 -6.96
C ILE A 336 7.12 3.35 -5.47
N VAL A 337 8.19 2.70 -5.02
CA VAL A 337 8.30 2.18 -3.64
C VAL A 337 8.14 3.27 -2.58
N PRO A 338 8.81 4.45 -2.67
CA PRO A 338 8.63 5.52 -1.67
C PRO A 338 7.16 5.98 -1.55
N ARG A 339 6.43 6.03 -2.67
CA ARG A 339 5.01 6.40 -2.69
C ARG A 339 4.09 5.27 -2.25
N ALA A 340 4.55 4.04 -2.31
CA ALA A 340 3.81 2.88 -1.83
C ALA A 340 3.83 2.78 -0.29
N VAL A 341 4.85 3.32 0.40
CA VAL A 341 4.93 3.30 1.87
C VAL A 341 3.64 3.78 2.54
N PRO A 342 3.12 4.99 2.29
CA PRO A 342 1.87 5.44 2.91
C PRO A 342 0.65 4.61 2.50
N VAL A 343 0.66 3.99 1.31
CA VAL A 343 -0.43 3.10 0.87
C VAL A 343 -0.43 1.80 1.68
N ILE A 344 0.74 1.18 1.84
CA ILE A 344 0.89 -0.06 2.61
C ILE A 344 0.56 0.18 4.09
N GLU A 345 1.04 1.29 4.69
CA GLU A 345 0.64 1.70 6.03
C GLU A 345 -0.88 1.86 6.17
N ALA A 346 -1.51 2.51 5.19
CA ALA A 346 -2.94 2.80 5.19
C ALA A 346 -3.78 1.53 5.13
N VAL A 347 -3.44 0.62 4.21
CA VAL A 347 -4.12 -0.68 4.08
C VAL A 347 -3.95 -1.50 5.37
N THR A 348 -2.75 -1.49 5.95
CA THR A 348 -2.49 -2.16 7.23
C THR A 348 -3.38 -1.59 8.34
N ALA A 349 -3.42 -0.27 8.49
CA ALA A 349 -4.24 0.38 9.52
C ALA A 349 -5.73 0.08 9.34
N TRP A 350 -6.23 0.11 8.11
CA TRP A 350 -7.61 -0.23 7.80
C TRP A 350 -7.95 -1.68 8.18
N VAL A 351 -7.14 -2.65 7.78
CA VAL A 351 -7.37 -4.08 8.10
C VAL A 351 -7.31 -4.32 9.61
N LEU A 352 -6.32 -3.73 10.31
CA LEU A 352 -6.22 -3.86 11.76
C LEU A 352 -7.44 -3.28 12.47
N LEU A 353 -7.94 -2.12 12.02
CA LEU A 353 -9.15 -1.53 12.58
C LEU A 353 -10.38 -2.39 12.27
N ASP A 354 -10.53 -2.89 11.03
CA ASP A 354 -11.63 -3.78 10.63
C ASP A 354 -11.72 -5.00 11.57
N MET A 355 -10.58 -5.63 11.87
CA MET A 355 -10.54 -6.80 12.77
C MET A 355 -10.76 -6.43 14.24
N LEU A 356 -10.38 -5.25 14.68
CA LEU A 356 -10.61 -4.76 16.05
C LEU A 356 -12.05 -4.33 16.32
N LEU A 357 -12.86 -4.12 15.29
CA LEU A 357 -14.27 -3.76 15.39
C LEU A 357 -15.20 -4.99 15.44
N GLY A 358 -14.69 -6.17 15.24
CA GLY A 358 -15.41 -7.46 15.40
C GLY A 358 -15.12 -8.08 16.72
#